data_38d82762b104f3a3ba194289639eb284
#
_entry.id   38d82762b104f3a3ba194289639eb284
#
_cell.length_a   1.000
_cell.length_b   1.000
_cell.length_c   1.000
_cell.angle_alpha   90.00
_cell.angle_beta   90.00
_cell.angle_gamma   90.00
#
_symmetry.space_group_name_H-M   'P 1'
#
loop_
_entity.id
_entity.type
_entity.pdbx_description
1 polymer ?
#
loop_
_entity_poly.entity_id
_entity_poly.type
_entity_poly.pdbx_seq_one_letter_code
_entity_poly.pdbx_strand_id
1 'polypeptide(L)'
;MSEKIVYLMRGLPSCGKSHKSKQLSQAGGLICETDEYFHTQVGDDPSKYNYRKDLQQAACDWNFLRFCRAVEEGISPIIVDRGNSRSLESRRYARFAVSHGYRVEMAEPDSWWWQEIRVLLKYKRMTKPALYEWAEKLSEMSRSTHRVPASTIRDWMDKWKWDLTVEEILDFEPEPESEPESQQEDAESDVDVETEAAPPQQPIAPPEIEAAEEPLQESPILKPGERSPFL
;
A
#
# COMPACT_ATOMS: atom_id res chain seq x y z
N MET A 1 -25.27 -4.97 -15.53
CA MET A 1 -23.83 -5.09 -15.26
C MET A 1 -23.66 -4.79 -13.78
N SER A 2 -22.92 -5.62 -13.04
CA SER A 2 -22.61 -5.33 -11.63
C SER A 2 -21.75 -4.08 -11.54
N GLU A 3 -22.02 -3.22 -10.58
CA GLU A 3 -21.26 -2.01 -10.33
C GLU A 3 -19.82 -2.38 -9.94
N LYS A 4 -18.83 -1.79 -10.61
CA LYS A 4 -17.41 -2.00 -10.30
C LYS A 4 -17.01 -1.09 -9.15
N ILE A 5 -16.26 -1.62 -8.17
CA ILE A 5 -15.92 -0.88 -6.95
C ILE A 5 -14.43 -0.99 -6.59
N VAL A 6 -13.89 0.12 -6.12
CA VAL A 6 -12.57 0.22 -5.48
C VAL A 6 -12.73 0.63 -4.04
N TYR A 7 -12.15 -0.12 -3.11
CA TYR A 7 -12.06 0.22 -1.70
C TYR A 7 -10.69 0.81 -1.37
N LEU A 8 -10.67 2.01 -0.81
CA LEU A 8 -9.47 2.64 -0.24
C LEU A 8 -9.43 2.30 1.25
N MET A 9 -8.59 1.34 1.64
CA MET A 9 -8.44 0.94 3.04
C MET A 9 -7.79 2.06 3.84
N ARG A 10 -8.40 2.43 4.98
CA ARG A 10 -7.94 3.48 5.86
C ARG A 10 -7.78 2.98 7.28
N GLY A 11 -6.62 3.25 7.90
CA GLY A 11 -6.34 2.82 9.26
C GLY A 11 -4.85 2.83 9.59
N LEU A 12 -4.53 2.90 10.87
CA LEU A 12 -3.16 2.84 11.38
C LEU A 12 -2.57 1.42 11.25
N PRO A 13 -1.25 1.23 11.40
CA PRO A 13 -0.65 -0.09 11.48
C PRO A 13 -1.32 -0.95 12.56
N SER A 14 -1.37 -2.24 12.35
CA SER A 14 -1.96 -3.23 13.27
C SER A 14 -3.43 -3.01 13.68
N CYS A 15 -4.16 -2.14 12.98
CA CYS A 15 -5.59 -1.92 13.23
C CYS A 15 -6.53 -2.93 12.56
N GLY A 16 -5.99 -3.94 11.84
CA GLY A 16 -6.80 -4.98 11.21
C GLY A 16 -7.18 -4.69 9.76
N LYS A 17 -6.50 -3.76 9.06
CA LYS A 17 -6.75 -3.46 7.64
C LYS A 17 -6.70 -4.69 6.75
N SER A 18 -5.62 -5.48 6.81
CA SER A 18 -5.45 -6.65 5.95
C SER A 18 -6.49 -7.76 6.22
N HIS A 19 -7.02 -7.84 7.45
CA HIS A 19 -8.18 -8.70 7.73
C HIS A 19 -9.42 -8.22 7.00
N LYS A 20 -9.72 -6.92 7.10
CA LYS A 20 -10.85 -6.29 6.40
C LYS A 20 -10.70 -6.37 4.88
N SER A 21 -9.49 -6.15 4.35
CA SER A 21 -9.18 -6.28 2.92
C SER A 21 -9.50 -7.69 2.40
N LYS A 22 -9.12 -8.72 3.15
CA LYS A 22 -9.45 -10.12 2.81
C LYS A 22 -10.96 -10.38 2.85
N GLN A 23 -11.69 -9.81 3.80
CA GLN A 23 -13.17 -9.92 3.82
C GLN A 23 -13.80 -9.27 2.58
N LEU A 24 -13.33 -8.08 2.19
CA LEU A 24 -13.85 -7.35 1.03
C LEU A 24 -13.51 -8.04 -0.29
N SER A 25 -12.38 -8.74 -0.38
CA SER A 25 -11.93 -9.44 -1.59
C SER A 25 -12.55 -10.82 -1.82
N GLN A 26 -13.38 -11.35 -0.91
CA GLN A 26 -13.93 -12.73 -0.95
C GLN A 26 -14.62 -13.15 -2.26
N ALA A 27 -15.03 -12.22 -3.08
CA ALA A 27 -15.71 -12.49 -4.36
C ALA A 27 -14.75 -12.54 -5.57
N GLY A 28 -13.46 -12.83 -5.36
CA GLY A 28 -12.46 -12.84 -6.45
C GLY A 28 -11.86 -11.45 -6.72
N GLY A 29 -11.94 -10.55 -5.74
CA GLY A 29 -11.32 -9.23 -5.82
C GLY A 29 -9.80 -9.28 -5.66
N LEU A 30 -9.13 -8.20 -6.08
CA LEU A 30 -7.68 -8.02 -5.96
C LEU A 30 -7.34 -7.12 -4.77
N ILE A 31 -6.35 -7.52 -3.97
CA ILE A 31 -5.75 -6.66 -2.95
C ILE A 31 -4.45 -6.09 -3.49
N CYS A 32 -4.36 -4.75 -3.52
CA CYS A 32 -3.18 -3.99 -3.91
C CYS A 32 -2.48 -3.48 -2.64
N GLU A 33 -1.46 -4.20 -2.20
CA GLU A 33 -0.68 -3.93 -0.99
C GLU A 33 0.76 -3.57 -1.36
N THR A 34 1.27 -2.43 -0.87
CA THR A 34 2.64 -1.98 -1.18
C THR A 34 3.69 -2.89 -0.54
N ASP A 35 3.38 -3.46 0.63
CA ASP A 35 4.32 -4.32 1.38
C ASP A 35 4.61 -5.64 0.64
N GLU A 36 3.72 -6.08 -0.25
CA GLU A 36 3.94 -7.26 -1.10
C GLU A 36 5.18 -7.11 -1.98
N TYR A 37 5.53 -5.88 -2.39
CA TYR A 37 6.76 -5.61 -3.12
C TYR A 37 8.00 -6.07 -2.35
N PHE A 38 8.04 -5.84 -1.05
CA PHE A 38 9.18 -6.21 -0.19
C PHE A 38 9.24 -7.70 0.13
N HIS A 39 8.19 -8.45 -0.16
CA HIS A 39 8.19 -9.90 -0.13
C HIS A 39 8.59 -10.51 -1.48
N THR A 40 8.10 -9.95 -2.59
CA THR A 40 8.16 -10.60 -3.90
C THR A 40 9.24 -10.04 -4.81
N GLN A 41 9.63 -8.77 -4.65
CA GLN A 41 10.56 -8.08 -5.55
C GLN A 41 11.92 -7.76 -4.90
N VAL A 42 12.06 -7.98 -3.61
CA VAL A 42 13.27 -7.64 -2.85
C VAL A 42 13.80 -8.85 -2.11
N GLY A 43 15.02 -9.29 -2.46
CA GLY A 43 15.67 -10.48 -1.89
C GLY A 43 15.22 -11.80 -2.53
N ASP A 44 15.90 -12.88 -2.15
CA ASP A 44 15.75 -14.19 -2.77
C ASP A 44 14.72 -15.10 -2.07
N ASP A 45 14.16 -14.66 -0.95
CA ASP A 45 13.24 -15.44 -0.13
C ASP A 45 11.92 -14.69 0.08
N PRO A 46 10.85 -15.04 -0.66
CA PRO A 46 9.55 -14.39 -0.56
C PRO A 46 8.86 -14.53 0.81
N SER A 47 9.32 -15.47 1.65
CA SER A 47 8.80 -15.63 3.01
C SER A 47 9.30 -14.54 3.96
N LYS A 48 10.34 -13.81 3.58
CA LYS A 48 10.95 -12.74 4.39
C LYS A 48 10.50 -11.37 3.91
N TYR A 49 10.16 -10.52 4.89
CA TYR A 49 9.89 -9.12 4.63
C TYR A 49 11.19 -8.33 4.60
N ASN A 50 11.60 -7.89 3.41
CA ASN A 50 12.87 -7.23 3.15
C ASN A 50 12.68 -5.72 2.92
N TYR A 51 12.16 -5.00 3.94
CA TYR A 51 11.92 -3.57 3.81
C TYR A 51 13.21 -2.78 3.60
N ARG A 52 13.20 -1.94 2.57
CA ARG A 52 14.26 -0.97 2.25
C ARG A 52 13.64 0.39 1.98
N LYS A 53 14.06 1.39 2.78
CA LYS A 53 13.52 2.75 2.69
C LYS A 53 13.79 3.40 1.32
N ASP A 54 14.95 3.15 0.74
CA ASP A 54 15.35 3.65 -0.58
C ASP A 54 14.48 3.08 -1.73
N LEU A 55 13.82 1.93 -1.53
CA LEU A 55 12.91 1.31 -2.50
C LEU A 55 11.43 1.67 -2.26
N GLN A 56 11.11 2.50 -1.29
CA GLN A 56 9.72 2.82 -0.94
C GLN A 56 8.95 3.43 -2.13
N GLN A 57 9.57 4.31 -2.92
CA GLN A 57 8.92 4.90 -4.07
C GLN A 57 8.69 3.85 -5.17
N ALA A 58 9.69 3.00 -5.44
CA ALA A 58 9.54 1.89 -6.40
C ALA A 58 8.40 0.93 -6.01
N ALA A 59 8.28 0.59 -4.71
CA ALA A 59 7.19 -0.22 -4.19
C ALA A 59 5.82 0.45 -4.39
N CYS A 60 5.74 1.76 -4.17
CA CYS A 60 4.51 2.52 -4.40
C CYS A 60 4.10 2.55 -5.87
N ASP A 61 5.06 2.67 -6.78
CA ASP A 61 4.80 2.74 -8.22
C ASP A 61 4.46 1.35 -8.77
N TRP A 62 5.14 0.31 -8.33
CA TRP A 62 4.82 -1.08 -8.65
C TRP A 62 3.38 -1.44 -8.23
N ASN A 63 2.99 -1.08 -7.00
CA ASN A 63 1.63 -1.33 -6.52
C ASN A 63 0.58 -0.55 -7.32
N PHE A 64 0.89 0.69 -7.71
CA PHE A 64 0.00 1.48 -8.55
C PHE A 64 -0.16 0.89 -9.96
N LEU A 65 0.91 0.41 -10.57
CA LEU A 65 0.85 -0.26 -11.88
C LEU A 65 0.00 -1.54 -11.84
N ARG A 66 0.12 -2.35 -10.76
CA ARG A 66 -0.77 -3.51 -10.54
C ARG A 66 -2.23 -3.10 -10.47
N PHE A 67 -2.50 -2.04 -9.74
CA PHE A 67 -3.83 -1.48 -9.62
C PHE A 67 -4.39 -1.03 -10.98
N CYS A 68 -3.61 -0.29 -11.77
CA CYS A 68 -4.04 0.17 -13.10
C CYS A 68 -4.41 -1.01 -14.01
N ARG A 69 -3.57 -2.05 -14.06
CA ARG A 69 -3.85 -3.27 -14.85
C ARG A 69 -5.17 -3.93 -14.40
N ALA A 70 -5.38 -4.07 -13.10
CA ALA A 70 -6.61 -4.66 -12.57
C ALA A 70 -7.86 -3.86 -12.93
N VAL A 71 -7.77 -2.51 -12.94
CA VAL A 71 -8.86 -1.63 -13.38
C VAL A 71 -9.14 -1.83 -14.88
N GLU A 72 -8.11 -1.87 -15.72
CA GLU A 72 -8.22 -2.08 -17.17
C GLU A 72 -8.80 -3.45 -17.51
N GLU A 73 -8.41 -4.50 -16.78
CA GLU A 73 -8.97 -5.86 -16.87
C GLU A 73 -10.40 -5.96 -16.33
N GLY A 74 -10.89 -4.92 -15.67
CA GLY A 74 -12.25 -4.88 -15.14
C GLY A 74 -12.46 -5.69 -13.86
N ILE A 75 -11.40 -6.00 -13.11
CA ILE A 75 -11.48 -6.73 -11.83
C ILE A 75 -12.27 -5.91 -10.81
N SER A 76 -13.19 -6.54 -10.09
CA SER A 76 -13.98 -5.91 -9.02
C SER A 76 -14.40 -6.94 -7.98
N PRO A 77 -14.28 -6.64 -6.67
CA PRO A 77 -13.73 -5.39 -6.11
C PRO A 77 -12.21 -5.32 -6.19
N ILE A 78 -11.65 -4.10 -6.18
CA ILE A 78 -10.21 -3.87 -5.97
C ILE A 78 -10.04 -3.18 -4.62
N ILE A 79 -9.12 -3.68 -3.79
CA ILE A 79 -8.85 -3.15 -2.46
C ILE A 79 -7.45 -2.56 -2.42
N VAL A 80 -7.34 -1.25 -2.24
CA VAL A 80 -6.06 -0.56 -2.05
C VAL A 80 -5.73 -0.59 -0.56
N ASP A 81 -4.98 -1.64 -0.15
CA ASP A 81 -4.59 -1.84 1.26
C ASP A 81 -3.33 -1.04 1.61
N ARG A 82 -3.56 0.24 1.86
CA ARG A 82 -2.56 1.19 2.33
C ARG A 82 -3.14 1.98 3.51
N GLY A 83 -2.30 2.81 4.16
CA GLY A 83 -2.76 3.65 5.27
C GLY A 83 -3.83 4.67 4.89
N ASN A 84 -3.75 5.22 3.68
CA ASN A 84 -4.70 6.18 3.08
C ASN A 84 -5.22 7.25 4.08
N SER A 85 -4.32 7.72 4.95
CA SER A 85 -4.67 8.68 6.00
C SER A 85 -4.81 10.12 5.50
N ARG A 86 -4.27 10.39 4.31
CA ARG A 86 -4.25 11.71 3.66
C ARG A 86 -4.67 11.59 2.19
N SER A 87 -5.17 12.71 1.64
CA SER A 87 -5.64 12.80 0.25
C SER A 87 -4.56 12.46 -0.77
N LEU A 88 -3.31 12.92 -0.54
CA LEU A 88 -2.19 12.74 -1.46
C LEU A 88 -1.91 11.26 -1.77
N GLU A 89 -1.97 10.41 -0.74
CA GLU A 89 -1.64 8.98 -0.86
C GLU A 89 -2.67 8.20 -1.68
N SER A 90 -3.92 8.62 -1.63
CA SER A 90 -5.08 7.93 -2.22
C SER A 90 -5.49 8.48 -3.58
N ARG A 91 -5.14 9.74 -3.88
CA ARG A 91 -5.67 10.50 -5.01
C ARG A 91 -5.44 9.82 -6.36
N ARG A 92 -4.23 9.33 -6.62
CA ARG A 92 -3.92 8.68 -7.90
C ARG A 92 -4.78 7.45 -8.14
N TYR A 93 -5.05 6.67 -7.10
CA TYR A 93 -5.92 5.49 -7.17
C TYR A 93 -7.38 5.89 -7.41
N ALA A 94 -7.89 6.86 -6.64
CA ALA A 94 -9.26 7.33 -6.76
C ALA A 94 -9.53 7.92 -8.15
N ARG A 95 -8.69 8.82 -8.64
CA ARG A 95 -8.85 9.45 -9.95
C ARG A 95 -8.80 8.43 -11.09
N PHE A 96 -7.86 7.50 -11.06
CA PHE A 96 -7.76 6.46 -12.08
C PHE A 96 -8.99 5.54 -12.07
N ALA A 97 -9.47 5.13 -10.88
CA ALA A 97 -10.67 4.32 -10.75
C ALA A 97 -11.91 5.02 -11.32
N VAL A 98 -12.15 6.27 -10.93
CA VAL A 98 -13.31 7.05 -11.38
C VAL A 98 -13.28 7.27 -12.90
N SER A 99 -12.11 7.58 -13.48
CA SER A 99 -11.97 7.76 -14.93
C SER A 99 -12.28 6.49 -15.73
N HIS A 100 -12.24 5.30 -15.10
CA HIS A 100 -12.60 4.01 -15.69
C HIS A 100 -13.98 3.49 -15.25
N GLY A 101 -14.80 4.35 -14.66
CA GLY A 101 -16.18 4.03 -14.29
C GLY A 101 -16.35 3.17 -13.03
N TYR A 102 -15.35 3.15 -12.17
CA TYR A 102 -15.46 2.52 -10.85
C TYR A 102 -16.03 3.48 -9.82
N ARG A 103 -16.87 2.96 -8.93
CA ARG A 103 -17.22 3.64 -7.69
C ARG A 103 -16.07 3.48 -6.69
N VAL A 104 -15.73 4.55 -6.00
CA VAL A 104 -14.68 4.54 -4.96
C VAL A 104 -15.31 4.69 -3.59
N GLU A 105 -14.92 3.86 -2.66
CA GLU A 105 -15.37 3.90 -1.26
C GLU A 105 -14.18 3.86 -0.28
N MET A 106 -14.35 4.58 0.83
CA MET A 106 -13.43 4.45 1.97
C MET A 106 -13.86 3.25 2.81
N ALA A 107 -12.89 2.39 3.18
CA ALA A 107 -13.13 1.26 4.07
C ALA A 107 -12.17 1.32 5.26
N GLU A 108 -12.68 1.05 6.45
CA GLU A 108 -11.92 1.04 7.69
C GLU A 108 -12.02 -0.34 8.38
N PRO A 109 -11.02 -0.71 9.21
CA PRO A 109 -11.09 -1.92 10.01
C PRO A 109 -12.31 -1.91 10.95
N ASP A 110 -12.81 -3.09 11.27
CA ASP A 110 -13.92 -3.32 12.23
C ASP A 110 -13.47 -3.85 13.58
N SER A 111 -12.15 -3.91 13.83
CA SER A 111 -11.61 -4.30 15.13
C SER A 111 -12.07 -3.35 16.25
N TRP A 112 -12.35 -3.87 17.45
CA TRP A 112 -12.83 -3.08 18.59
C TRP A 112 -11.83 -1.97 18.97
N TRP A 113 -10.51 -2.26 18.91
CA TRP A 113 -9.50 -1.26 19.23
C TRP A 113 -9.41 -0.16 18.17
N TRP A 114 -9.67 -0.46 16.88
CA TRP A 114 -9.78 0.59 15.88
C TRP A 114 -10.97 1.52 16.16
N GLN A 115 -12.11 0.96 16.56
CA GLN A 115 -13.27 1.77 16.90
C GLN A 115 -12.99 2.74 18.08
N GLU A 116 -12.24 2.27 19.08
CA GLU A 116 -11.79 3.13 20.19
C GLU A 116 -10.83 4.22 19.71
N ILE A 117 -9.77 3.83 19.00
CA ILE A 117 -8.77 4.77 18.45
C ILE A 117 -9.44 5.82 17.56
N ARG A 118 -10.40 5.41 16.75
CA ARG A 118 -11.16 6.28 15.86
C ARG A 118 -11.88 7.40 16.60
N VAL A 119 -12.48 7.10 17.73
CA VAL A 119 -13.12 8.11 18.60
C VAL A 119 -12.07 9.07 19.15
N LEU A 120 -10.94 8.56 19.64
CA LEU A 120 -9.84 9.37 20.14
C LEU A 120 -9.27 10.29 19.05
N LEU A 121 -9.09 9.81 17.82
CA LEU A 121 -8.61 10.60 16.67
C LEU A 121 -9.56 11.75 16.32
N LYS A 122 -10.87 11.58 16.49
CA LYS A 122 -11.85 12.64 16.28
C LYS A 122 -11.62 13.81 17.23
N TYR A 123 -11.26 13.52 18.48
CA TYR A 123 -11.03 14.51 19.53
C TYR A 123 -9.56 14.66 19.90
N LYS A 124 -8.64 14.43 18.96
CA LYS A 124 -7.20 14.29 19.21
C LYS A 124 -6.55 15.44 19.99
N ARG A 125 -7.11 16.67 19.94
CA ARG A 125 -6.60 17.79 20.73
C ARG A 125 -6.73 17.56 22.24
N MET A 126 -7.79 16.84 22.67
CA MET A 126 -8.07 16.57 24.09
C MET A 126 -7.61 15.18 24.53
N THR A 127 -7.50 14.24 23.59
CA THR A 127 -7.23 12.82 23.85
C THR A 127 -5.81 12.40 23.53
N LYS A 128 -4.92 13.36 23.26
CA LYS A 128 -3.53 13.11 22.83
C LYS A 128 -2.76 12.13 23.71
N PRO A 129 -2.83 12.19 25.07
CA PRO A 129 -2.17 11.20 25.92
C PRO A 129 -2.64 9.76 25.65
N ALA A 130 -3.96 9.54 25.60
CA ALA A 130 -4.54 8.22 25.32
C ALA A 130 -4.21 7.72 23.89
N LEU A 131 -4.16 8.61 22.90
CA LEU A 131 -3.70 8.27 21.55
C LEU A 131 -2.25 7.81 21.56
N TYR A 132 -1.38 8.43 22.34
CA TYR A 132 0.04 8.06 22.40
C TYR A 132 0.25 6.74 23.14
N GLU A 133 -0.57 6.40 24.13
CA GLU A 133 -0.60 5.04 24.71
C GLU A 133 -0.99 3.99 23.65
N TRP A 134 -1.98 4.30 22.82
CA TRP A 134 -2.33 3.44 21.69
C TRP A 134 -1.21 3.31 20.66
N ALA A 135 -0.44 4.38 20.42
CA ALA A 135 0.70 4.29 19.51
C ALA A 135 1.75 3.28 20.01
N GLU A 136 2.01 3.22 21.33
CA GLU A 136 2.90 2.20 21.92
C GLU A 136 2.33 0.79 21.71
N LYS A 137 1.04 0.58 22.02
CA LYS A 137 0.37 -0.72 21.83
C LYS A 137 0.41 -1.19 20.38
N LEU A 138 0.10 -0.31 19.42
CA LEU A 138 0.13 -0.62 17.99
C LEU A 138 1.56 -0.91 17.50
N SER A 139 2.57 -0.19 18.01
CA SER A 139 3.97 -0.46 17.73
C SER A 139 4.37 -1.85 18.23
N GLU A 140 3.98 -2.22 19.45
CA GLU A 140 4.19 -3.55 20.00
C GLU A 140 3.54 -4.63 19.12
N MET A 141 2.27 -4.46 18.76
CA MET A 141 1.54 -5.38 17.88
C MET A 141 2.17 -5.51 16.50
N SER A 142 2.88 -4.48 16.01
CA SER A 142 3.55 -4.50 14.72
C SER A 142 4.91 -5.20 14.71
N ARG A 143 5.44 -5.62 15.87
CA ARG A 143 6.79 -6.18 15.99
C ARG A 143 7.03 -7.43 15.16
N SER A 144 6.01 -8.27 15.02
CA SER A 144 6.08 -9.50 14.22
C SER A 144 5.86 -9.29 12.72
N THR A 145 5.43 -8.08 12.30
CA THR A 145 5.12 -7.76 10.91
C THR A 145 6.04 -6.65 10.38
N HIS A 146 5.63 -5.41 10.48
CA HIS A 146 6.31 -4.28 9.85
C HIS A 146 7.23 -3.49 10.79
N ARG A 147 7.24 -3.80 12.09
CA ARG A 147 8.09 -3.14 13.11
C ARG A 147 8.01 -1.61 13.08
N VAL A 148 6.80 -1.07 13.00
CA VAL A 148 6.59 0.37 12.90
C VAL A 148 6.87 1.03 14.26
N PRO A 149 7.80 2.00 14.36
CA PRO A 149 8.08 2.69 15.62
C PRO A 149 6.87 3.49 16.13
N ALA A 150 6.70 3.54 17.45
CA ALA A 150 5.62 4.31 18.07
C ALA A 150 5.69 5.81 17.73
N SER A 151 6.88 6.38 17.58
CA SER A 151 7.07 7.77 17.13
C SER A 151 6.46 8.03 15.75
N THR A 152 6.64 7.09 14.81
CA THR A 152 6.04 7.17 13.48
C THR A 152 4.50 7.08 13.55
N ILE A 153 3.97 6.19 14.39
CA ILE A 153 2.52 6.06 14.58
C ILE A 153 1.93 7.33 15.19
N ARG A 154 2.61 7.96 16.17
CA ARG A 154 2.20 9.25 16.75
C ARG A 154 2.15 10.35 15.70
N ASP A 155 3.19 10.45 14.83
CA ASP A 155 3.20 11.41 13.74
C ASP A 155 2.02 11.22 12.78
N TRP A 156 1.67 9.98 12.45
CA TRP A 156 0.49 9.69 11.63
C TRP A 156 -0.82 10.03 12.34
N MET A 157 -0.94 9.79 13.65
CA MET A 157 -2.10 10.20 14.45
C MET A 157 -2.25 11.71 14.49
N ASP A 158 -1.17 12.45 14.67
CA ASP A 158 -1.18 13.91 14.69
C ASP A 158 -1.61 14.49 13.33
N LYS A 159 -1.21 13.87 12.22
CA LYS A 159 -1.57 14.24 10.84
C LYS A 159 -2.90 13.66 10.37
N TRP A 160 -3.56 12.83 11.19
CA TRP A 160 -4.79 12.16 10.80
C TRP A 160 -5.91 13.15 10.52
N LYS A 161 -6.54 13.05 9.34
CA LYS A 161 -7.74 13.78 8.98
C LYS A 161 -8.96 12.91 9.27
N TRP A 162 -9.77 13.27 10.27
CA TRP A 162 -10.91 12.48 10.73
C TRP A 162 -12.00 12.32 9.68
N ASP A 163 -12.35 13.41 9.03
CA ASP A 163 -13.49 13.60 8.13
C ASP A 163 -13.13 13.53 6.64
N LEU A 164 -12.03 12.88 6.30
CA LEU A 164 -11.59 12.73 4.91
C LEU A 164 -12.64 11.97 4.10
N THR A 165 -13.12 12.58 3.02
CA THR A 165 -14.08 11.99 2.09
C THR A 165 -13.45 11.66 0.73
N VAL A 166 -14.15 10.87 -0.09
CA VAL A 166 -13.69 10.53 -1.45
C VAL A 166 -13.68 11.79 -2.34
N GLU A 167 -14.67 12.67 -2.18
CA GLU A 167 -14.77 13.94 -2.92
C GLU A 167 -13.55 14.81 -2.63
N GLU A 168 -13.17 14.97 -1.37
CA GLU A 168 -11.97 15.72 -0.98
C GLU A 168 -10.68 15.09 -1.52
N ILE A 169 -10.61 13.77 -1.63
CA ILE A 169 -9.47 13.08 -2.25
C ILE A 169 -9.39 13.40 -3.74
N LEU A 170 -10.53 13.41 -4.43
CA LEU A 170 -10.60 13.70 -5.86
C LEU A 170 -10.28 15.16 -6.17
N ASP A 171 -10.74 16.09 -5.33
CA ASP A 171 -10.57 17.54 -5.50
C ASP A 171 -9.21 18.04 -5.00
N PHE A 172 -8.47 17.20 -4.27
CA PHE A 172 -7.16 17.57 -3.72
C PHE A 172 -6.17 17.94 -4.83
N GLU A 173 -5.67 19.20 -4.80
CA GLU A 173 -4.54 19.64 -5.62
C GLU A 173 -3.30 19.75 -4.71
N PRO A 174 -2.21 19.03 -5.00
CA PRO A 174 -0.97 19.20 -4.26
C PRO A 174 -0.42 20.60 -4.51
N GLU A 175 0.05 21.26 -3.45
CA GLU A 175 0.81 22.49 -3.63
C GLU A 175 2.03 22.19 -4.52
N PRO A 176 2.37 23.08 -5.48
CA PRO A 176 3.59 22.91 -6.26
C PRO A 176 4.76 22.82 -5.30
N GLU A 177 5.59 21.79 -5.47
CA GLU A 177 6.84 21.69 -4.71
C GLU A 177 7.62 22.97 -4.97
N SER A 178 7.87 23.76 -3.92
CA SER A 178 8.78 24.90 -3.99
C SER A 178 10.13 24.35 -4.45
N GLU A 179 10.63 24.85 -5.58
CA GLU A 179 11.97 24.50 -6.05
C GLU A 179 12.94 24.66 -4.87
N PRO A 180 13.84 23.70 -4.64
CA PRO A 180 14.83 23.83 -3.58
C PRO A 180 15.60 25.13 -3.84
N GLU A 181 15.52 26.06 -2.88
CA GLU A 181 16.34 27.27 -2.90
C GLU A 181 17.77 26.83 -3.15
N SER A 182 18.32 27.25 -4.29
CA SER A 182 19.71 27.03 -4.65
C SER A 182 20.55 27.68 -3.55
N GLN A 183 21.09 26.88 -2.64
CA GLN A 183 22.13 27.29 -1.74
C GLN A 183 23.28 27.78 -2.61
N GLN A 184 23.49 29.10 -2.64
CA GLN A 184 24.72 29.69 -3.13
C GLN A 184 25.83 29.20 -2.19
N GLU A 185 26.59 28.22 -2.68
CA GLU A 185 27.86 27.86 -2.06
C GLU A 185 28.83 29.05 -2.30
N ASP A 186 29.14 29.75 -1.24
CA ASP A 186 30.26 30.63 -1.20
C ASP A 186 31.53 29.80 -1.40
N ALA A 187 32.21 30.07 -2.52
CA ALA A 187 33.47 29.45 -2.86
C ALA A 187 34.58 30.02 -1.98
N GLU A 188 35.21 29.20 -1.17
CA GLU A 188 36.60 29.40 -0.79
C GLU A 188 37.37 28.10 -0.61
N SER A 189 38.41 28.00 -1.47
CA SER A 189 39.76 27.38 -1.32
C SER A 189 39.90 25.85 -1.24
N ASP A 190 40.50 25.37 -2.34
CA ASP A 190 41.65 24.46 -2.43
C ASP A 190 41.80 23.29 -1.45
N VAL A 191 41.63 22.06 -1.96
CA VAL A 191 42.66 21.01 -1.90
C VAL A 191 42.36 19.94 -2.97
N ASP A 192 43.35 19.70 -3.85
CA ASP A 192 43.38 18.59 -4.82
C ASP A 192 43.32 17.22 -4.13
N VAL A 193 42.34 16.39 -4.47
CA VAL A 193 42.44 14.93 -4.37
C VAL A 193 41.81 14.32 -5.60
N GLU A 194 42.64 13.79 -6.50
CA GLU A 194 42.22 12.91 -7.56
C GLU A 194 41.52 11.70 -7.01
N THR A 195 40.25 11.51 -7.38
CA THR A 195 39.54 10.24 -7.18
C THR A 195 38.86 9.84 -8.48
N GLU A 196 39.31 8.74 -8.98
CA GLU A 196 38.93 8.05 -10.21
C GLU A 196 37.41 7.83 -10.28
N ALA A 197 36.77 8.41 -11.32
CA ALA A 197 35.33 8.30 -11.55
C ALA A 197 34.95 6.92 -12.07
N ALA A 198 34.09 6.21 -11.37
CA ALA A 198 33.41 5.02 -11.87
C ALA A 198 32.39 5.40 -12.95
N PRO A 199 32.21 4.59 -14.03
CA PRO A 199 31.32 4.93 -15.14
C PRO A 199 29.84 4.87 -14.71
N PRO A 200 28.95 5.68 -15.33
CA PRO A 200 27.54 5.69 -15.02
C PRO A 200 26.86 4.36 -15.38
N GLN A 201 26.15 3.79 -14.44
CA GLN A 201 25.32 2.60 -14.66
C GLN A 201 24.12 2.99 -15.52
N GLN A 202 23.92 2.25 -16.61
CA GLN A 202 22.76 2.39 -17.50
C GLN A 202 21.47 1.98 -16.76
N PRO A 203 20.32 2.61 -17.09
CA PRO A 203 19.04 2.21 -16.50
C PRO A 203 18.70 0.77 -16.91
N ILE A 204 18.42 -0.05 -15.90
CA ILE A 204 17.98 -1.43 -16.07
C ILE A 204 16.59 -1.41 -16.72
N ALA A 205 16.48 -1.95 -17.92
CA ALA A 205 15.18 -2.17 -18.57
C ALA A 205 14.32 -3.12 -17.73
N PRO A 206 12.99 -2.92 -17.68
CA PRO A 206 12.11 -3.84 -16.97
C PRO A 206 12.21 -5.24 -17.60
N PRO A 207 12.17 -6.32 -16.79
CA PRO A 207 12.22 -7.68 -17.32
C PRO A 207 11.01 -7.93 -18.22
N GLU A 208 11.28 -8.42 -19.43
CA GLU A 208 10.25 -9.00 -20.29
C GLU A 208 9.66 -10.22 -19.59
N ILE A 209 8.34 -10.17 -19.36
CA ILE A 209 7.61 -11.31 -18.80
C ILE A 209 7.35 -12.27 -19.97
N GLU A 210 8.18 -13.31 -20.11
CA GLU A 210 7.82 -14.47 -20.90
C GLU A 210 6.52 -15.08 -20.32
N ALA A 211 5.50 -15.13 -21.15
CA ALA A 211 4.28 -15.87 -20.85
C ALA A 211 4.62 -17.35 -20.76
N ALA A 212 4.76 -17.90 -19.58
CA ALA A 212 4.82 -19.34 -19.37
C ALA A 212 3.43 -19.92 -19.66
N GLU A 213 3.26 -20.47 -20.85
CA GLU A 213 2.16 -21.39 -21.14
C GLU A 213 2.39 -22.67 -20.33
N GLU A 214 1.70 -22.83 -19.22
CA GLU A 214 1.60 -24.14 -18.57
C GLU A 214 0.71 -25.04 -19.42
N PRO A 215 1.15 -26.27 -19.77
CA PRO A 215 0.29 -27.21 -20.46
C PRO A 215 -0.82 -27.67 -19.51
N LEU A 216 -2.06 -27.53 -19.97
CA LEU A 216 -3.25 -28.08 -19.31
C LEU A 216 -3.04 -29.58 -19.06
N GLN A 217 -2.87 -29.95 -17.78
CA GLN A 217 -2.94 -31.35 -17.37
C GLN A 217 -4.39 -31.83 -17.51
N GLU A 218 -4.64 -32.71 -18.46
CA GLU A 218 -5.91 -33.42 -18.59
C GLU A 218 -6.17 -34.22 -17.33
N SER A 219 -7.27 -33.92 -16.67
CA SER A 219 -7.79 -34.73 -15.55
C SER A 219 -8.22 -36.10 -16.07
N PRO A 220 -7.87 -37.20 -15.41
CA PRO A 220 -8.29 -38.53 -15.84
C PRO A 220 -9.80 -38.66 -15.72
N ILE A 221 -10.44 -39.04 -16.85
CA ILE A 221 -11.87 -39.37 -16.93
C ILE A 221 -12.09 -40.68 -16.16
N LEU A 222 -12.74 -40.57 -14.98
CA LEU A 222 -13.20 -41.73 -14.23
C LEU A 222 -14.31 -42.48 -15.02
N LYS A 223 -14.09 -43.76 -15.27
CA LYS A 223 -15.11 -44.62 -15.87
C LYS A 223 -16.26 -44.88 -14.89
N PRO A 224 -17.50 -44.99 -15.36
CA PRO A 224 -18.64 -45.23 -14.46
C PRO A 224 -18.53 -46.61 -13.80
N GLY A 225 -18.36 -46.64 -12.47
CA GLY A 225 -18.37 -47.88 -11.69
C GLY A 225 -17.30 -48.04 -10.61
N GLU A 226 -16.28 -47.17 -10.54
CA GLU A 226 -15.25 -47.28 -9.49
C GLU A 226 -15.57 -46.40 -8.28
N ARG A 227 -15.60 -47.02 -7.10
CA ARG A 227 -15.83 -46.33 -5.82
C ARG A 227 -14.51 -45.79 -5.31
N SER A 228 -14.55 -44.53 -4.85
CA SER A 228 -13.42 -43.83 -4.20
C SER A 228 -12.95 -44.57 -2.94
N PRO A 229 -11.63 -44.71 -2.72
CA PRO A 229 -11.08 -45.38 -1.53
C PRO A 229 -10.93 -44.48 -0.29
N PHE A 230 -11.51 -43.30 -0.27
CA PHE A 230 -11.48 -42.41 0.92
C PHE A 230 -12.91 -42.08 1.35
N LEU A 231 -13.41 -42.86 2.28
CA LEU A 231 -14.41 -42.55 3.30
C LEU A 231 -13.74 -42.56 4.65
#